data_03ad541f90cf77dbd4d02359b93583e5
#
_entry.id   03ad541f90cf77dbd4d02359b93583e5
#
_cell.length_a   1.000
_cell.length_b   1.000
_cell.length_c   1.000
_cell.angle_alpha   90.00
_cell.angle_beta   90.00
_cell.angle_gamma   90.00
#
_symmetry.space_group_name_H-M   'P 1'
#
loop_
_entity.id
_entity.type
_entity.pdbx_description
1 polymer ?
#
loop_
_entity_poly.entity_id
_entity_poly.type
_entity_poly.pdbx_seq_one_letter_code
_entity_poly.pdbx_strand_id
1 'polypeptide(L)'
;MTKRALISVSDKTGVTTFAAGLVANGFEIISTGGTRTVLEEAGVPTLAIDDITGFPEMLDGRVKTLHPNIHGGLLAKRGNQAHQKALTEQGIHFIDLVVVNLYPFKETILKPAISEAEAIEMIDIGGPSMLRSAAKNYQDVTAVVDPSDYEQVLSEISSTGTSQLATRKRLAAKVFRHTAAYDALIADYLTTQVGETEPEKQTLTYERKQTLRYGENSHQQATFYQSVVPVSLSIASARQLHGKELSYNNIRDADAALRIASEFTEPTVVAVKHMNPCGIGTGKTILAAYRQAFEADPVSIFGGIVVLNRPVDQATAAEMHQIFLEIIIAPSFEEEALALLSQKKNLRLLTLDFHAQEKKAVELVSVMGGLLIQEQDTVVENDQAWQVVTERQPTPAERDALNF
;
A
#
# COMPACT_ATOMS: atom_id res chain seq x y z
N MET A 1 -23.26 -1.16 -35.01
CA MET A 1 -22.63 -2.38 -34.46
C MET A 1 -22.91 -2.43 -32.99
N THR A 2 -23.22 -3.61 -32.45
CA THR A 2 -23.43 -3.81 -31.02
C THR A 2 -22.10 -3.56 -30.27
N LYS A 3 -22.16 -2.83 -29.16
CA LYS A 3 -20.97 -2.60 -28.33
C LYS A 3 -20.65 -3.80 -27.47
N ARG A 4 -19.38 -4.06 -27.20
CA ARG A 4 -18.93 -5.19 -26.41
C ARG A 4 -18.10 -4.78 -25.21
N ALA A 5 -18.40 -5.37 -24.06
CA ALA A 5 -17.61 -5.25 -22.86
C ALA A 5 -17.04 -6.62 -22.47
N LEU A 6 -15.72 -6.71 -22.30
CA LEU A 6 -15.05 -7.89 -21.77
C LEU A 6 -14.84 -7.70 -20.28
N ILE A 7 -15.42 -8.59 -19.46
CA ILE A 7 -15.39 -8.52 -17.99
C ILE A 7 -14.76 -9.80 -17.44
N SER A 8 -13.60 -9.67 -16.83
CA SER A 8 -12.87 -10.76 -16.17
C SER A 8 -12.18 -10.22 -14.92
N VAL A 9 -12.81 -10.40 -13.76
CA VAL A 9 -12.36 -9.81 -12.50
C VAL A 9 -12.12 -10.88 -11.44
N SER A 10 -11.10 -10.69 -10.61
CA SER A 10 -10.84 -11.47 -9.39
C SER A 10 -11.74 -10.97 -8.26
N ASP A 11 -11.70 -9.67 -7.97
CA ASP A 11 -12.63 -8.99 -7.05
C ASP A 11 -13.97 -8.74 -7.76
N LYS A 12 -15.06 -9.35 -7.22
CA LYS A 12 -16.42 -9.29 -7.77
C LYS A 12 -17.25 -8.11 -7.25
N THR A 13 -16.64 -7.21 -6.46
CA THR A 13 -17.34 -6.07 -5.86
C THR A 13 -18.04 -5.22 -6.93
N GLY A 14 -19.36 -5.10 -6.84
CA GLY A 14 -20.18 -4.27 -7.72
C GLY A 14 -20.29 -4.71 -9.19
N VAL A 15 -19.62 -5.81 -9.60
CA VAL A 15 -19.53 -6.21 -11.02
C VAL A 15 -20.87 -6.56 -11.63
N THR A 16 -21.77 -7.18 -10.87
CA THR A 16 -23.13 -7.58 -11.35
C THR A 16 -23.99 -6.37 -11.67
N THR A 17 -24.01 -5.37 -10.79
CA THR A 17 -24.74 -4.11 -11.00
C THR A 17 -24.15 -3.34 -12.18
N PHE A 18 -22.84 -3.27 -12.28
CA PHE A 18 -22.17 -2.61 -13.39
C PHE A 18 -22.46 -3.29 -14.73
N ALA A 19 -22.34 -4.62 -14.81
CA ALA A 19 -22.62 -5.39 -16.01
C ALA A 19 -24.09 -5.30 -16.45
N ALA A 20 -25.04 -5.38 -15.50
CA ALA A 20 -26.47 -5.17 -15.79
C ALA A 20 -26.73 -3.77 -16.36
N GLY A 21 -26.08 -2.76 -15.81
CA GLY A 21 -26.14 -1.39 -16.34
C GLY A 21 -25.58 -1.26 -17.76
N LEU A 22 -24.51 -1.97 -18.09
CA LEU A 22 -23.96 -2.01 -19.45
C LEU A 22 -24.92 -2.69 -20.43
N VAL A 23 -25.54 -3.82 -20.04
CA VAL A 23 -26.55 -4.52 -20.85
C VAL A 23 -27.75 -3.59 -21.12
N ALA A 24 -28.25 -2.87 -20.11
CA ALA A 24 -29.31 -1.89 -20.26
C ALA A 24 -28.96 -0.75 -21.23
N ASN A 25 -27.66 -0.49 -21.44
CA ASN A 25 -27.12 0.47 -22.40
C ASN A 25 -26.69 -0.16 -23.74
N GLY A 26 -27.13 -1.40 -24.02
CA GLY A 26 -26.94 -2.07 -25.31
C GLY A 26 -25.57 -2.73 -25.51
N PHE A 27 -24.84 -3.04 -24.43
CA PHE A 27 -23.61 -3.82 -24.52
C PHE A 27 -23.86 -5.32 -24.46
N GLU A 28 -23.15 -6.07 -25.27
CA GLU A 28 -22.94 -7.51 -25.11
C GLU A 28 -21.78 -7.73 -24.11
N ILE A 29 -21.98 -8.61 -23.13
CA ILE A 29 -20.96 -8.92 -22.13
C ILE A 29 -20.23 -10.18 -22.51
N ILE A 30 -18.92 -10.09 -22.71
CA ILE A 30 -18.01 -11.23 -22.87
C ILE A 30 -17.40 -11.51 -21.51
N SER A 31 -17.42 -12.78 -21.05
CA SER A 31 -16.85 -13.08 -19.73
C SER A 31 -16.18 -14.46 -19.70
N THR A 32 -15.37 -14.68 -18.66
CA THR A 32 -14.57 -15.89 -18.47
C THR A 32 -14.80 -16.50 -17.09
N GLY A 33 -14.63 -17.82 -16.96
CA GLY A 33 -14.52 -18.55 -15.70
C GLY A 33 -15.51 -18.10 -14.61
N GLY A 34 -15.03 -17.92 -13.38
CA GLY A 34 -15.87 -17.56 -12.24
C GLY A 34 -16.54 -16.19 -12.32
N THR A 35 -16.06 -15.26 -13.16
CA THR A 35 -16.77 -13.99 -13.40
C THR A 35 -18.04 -14.25 -14.19
N ARG A 36 -18.00 -15.09 -15.20
CA ARG A 36 -19.13 -15.48 -16.02
C ARG A 36 -20.23 -16.12 -15.14
N THR A 37 -19.84 -17.10 -14.30
CA THR A 37 -20.79 -17.77 -13.39
C THR A 37 -21.54 -16.76 -12.52
N VAL A 38 -20.83 -15.82 -11.86
CA VAL A 38 -21.43 -14.80 -11.01
C VAL A 38 -22.38 -13.87 -11.78
N LEU A 39 -22.05 -13.52 -13.03
CA LEU A 39 -22.90 -12.68 -13.86
C LEU A 39 -24.18 -13.42 -14.30
N GLU A 40 -24.06 -14.68 -14.73
CA GLU A 40 -25.20 -15.51 -15.15
C GLU A 40 -26.13 -15.81 -13.98
N GLU A 41 -25.63 -16.13 -12.79
CA GLU A 41 -26.40 -16.29 -11.56
C GLU A 41 -27.18 -15.02 -11.18
N ALA A 42 -26.63 -13.85 -11.49
CA ALA A 42 -27.30 -12.56 -11.31
C ALA A 42 -28.28 -12.19 -12.46
N GLY A 43 -28.49 -13.09 -13.42
CA GLY A 43 -29.37 -12.87 -14.56
C GLY A 43 -28.82 -11.96 -15.66
N VAL A 44 -27.51 -11.68 -15.66
CA VAL A 44 -26.85 -10.92 -16.72
C VAL A 44 -26.47 -11.86 -17.87
N PRO A 45 -26.95 -11.63 -19.09
CA PRO A 45 -26.61 -12.46 -20.25
C PRO A 45 -25.14 -12.26 -20.61
N THR A 46 -24.42 -13.38 -20.83
CA THR A 46 -22.99 -13.34 -21.19
C THR A 46 -22.70 -14.20 -22.42
N LEU A 47 -21.66 -13.81 -23.16
CA LEU A 47 -21.01 -14.60 -24.19
C LEU A 47 -19.77 -15.28 -23.57
N ALA A 48 -19.56 -16.55 -23.85
CA ALA A 48 -18.34 -17.20 -23.45
C ALA A 48 -17.15 -16.68 -24.24
N ILE A 49 -15.97 -16.65 -23.62
CA ILE A 49 -14.75 -16.25 -24.33
C ILE A 49 -14.43 -17.22 -25.48
N ASP A 50 -14.75 -18.50 -25.32
CA ASP A 50 -14.51 -19.54 -26.31
C ASP A 50 -15.37 -19.33 -27.57
N ASP A 51 -16.58 -18.79 -27.44
CA ASP A 51 -17.45 -18.40 -28.57
C ASP A 51 -16.82 -17.24 -29.39
N ILE A 52 -16.05 -16.37 -28.74
CA ILE A 52 -15.40 -15.26 -29.39
C ILE A 52 -14.05 -15.65 -30.03
N THR A 53 -13.29 -16.51 -29.35
CA THR A 53 -11.98 -16.95 -29.84
C THR A 53 -12.12 -18.07 -30.87
N GLY A 54 -13.17 -18.86 -30.79
CA GLY A 54 -13.31 -20.12 -31.54
C GLY A 54 -12.27 -21.17 -31.09
N PHE A 55 -11.65 -20.98 -29.93
CA PHE A 55 -10.58 -21.81 -29.42
C PHE A 55 -10.85 -22.17 -27.95
N PRO A 56 -10.76 -23.45 -27.56
CA PRO A 56 -11.01 -23.87 -26.20
C PRO A 56 -9.91 -23.38 -25.25
N GLU A 57 -10.29 -23.16 -23.99
CA GLU A 57 -9.34 -22.93 -22.91
C GLU A 57 -8.36 -24.11 -22.80
N MET A 58 -7.07 -23.83 -22.61
CA MET A 58 -6.04 -24.86 -22.52
C MET A 58 -5.03 -24.55 -21.39
N LEU A 59 -4.23 -25.58 -21.04
CA LEU A 59 -3.21 -25.49 -19.99
C LEU A 59 -3.81 -25.04 -18.64
N ASP A 60 -4.90 -25.69 -18.24
CA ASP A 60 -5.62 -25.41 -16.98
C ASP A 60 -6.03 -23.92 -16.83
N GLY A 61 -6.37 -23.27 -17.95
CA GLY A 61 -6.81 -21.88 -17.97
C GLY A 61 -5.72 -20.84 -18.15
N ARG A 62 -4.46 -21.24 -18.26
CA ARG A 62 -3.35 -20.30 -18.48
C ARG A 62 -3.44 -19.59 -19.83
N VAL A 63 -4.09 -20.22 -20.82
CA VAL A 63 -4.32 -19.64 -22.15
C VAL A 63 -5.81 -19.68 -22.47
N LYS A 64 -6.44 -18.50 -22.52
CA LYS A 64 -7.84 -18.31 -22.94
C LYS A 64 -8.10 -16.95 -23.58
N THR A 65 -7.46 -15.88 -23.11
CA THR A 65 -7.67 -14.53 -23.61
C THR A 65 -6.53 -14.00 -24.49
N LEU A 66 -5.40 -14.70 -24.54
CA LEU A 66 -4.25 -14.40 -25.41
C LEU A 66 -4.55 -14.85 -26.85
N HIS A 67 -5.48 -14.17 -27.51
CA HIS A 67 -5.96 -14.55 -28.83
C HIS A 67 -6.12 -13.31 -29.73
N PRO A 68 -5.82 -13.42 -31.06
CA PRO A 68 -5.98 -12.30 -32.00
C PRO A 68 -7.40 -11.71 -32.01
N ASN A 69 -8.45 -12.50 -31.84
CA ASN A 69 -9.84 -12.03 -31.78
C ASN A 69 -10.09 -11.07 -30.62
N ILE A 70 -9.39 -11.26 -29.50
CA ILE A 70 -9.49 -10.39 -28.33
C ILE A 70 -8.62 -9.14 -28.52
N HIS A 71 -7.31 -9.33 -28.77
CA HIS A 71 -6.37 -8.23 -28.87
C HIS A 71 -6.58 -7.39 -30.12
N GLY A 72 -7.02 -7.99 -31.23
CA GLY A 72 -7.44 -7.26 -32.44
C GLY A 72 -8.62 -6.36 -32.16
N GLY A 73 -9.65 -6.87 -31.46
CA GLY A 73 -10.83 -6.09 -31.06
C GLY A 73 -10.50 -4.89 -30.15
N LEU A 74 -9.47 -5.04 -29.29
CA LEU A 74 -9.01 -4.00 -28.37
C LEU A 74 -8.09 -2.97 -29.05
N LEU A 75 -7.17 -3.41 -29.91
CA LEU A 75 -6.10 -2.57 -30.45
C LEU A 75 -6.48 -1.85 -31.74
N ALA A 76 -7.51 -2.29 -32.44
CA ALA A 76 -7.91 -1.69 -33.69
C ALA A 76 -8.47 -0.28 -33.48
N LYS A 77 -7.89 0.69 -34.20
CA LYS A 77 -8.33 2.08 -34.19
C LYS A 77 -9.60 2.23 -35.03
N ARG A 78 -10.70 2.77 -34.46
CA ARG A 78 -11.99 2.91 -35.13
C ARG A 78 -11.93 3.85 -36.33
N GLY A 79 -11.10 4.88 -36.29
CA GLY A 79 -10.90 5.84 -37.40
C GLY A 79 -9.98 5.36 -38.51
N ASN A 80 -9.39 4.15 -38.43
CA ASN A 80 -8.45 3.65 -39.44
C ASN A 80 -9.13 2.60 -40.33
N GLN A 81 -9.34 2.94 -41.62
CA GLN A 81 -10.00 2.05 -42.58
C GLN A 81 -9.25 0.74 -42.81
N ALA A 82 -7.92 0.74 -42.82
CA ALA A 82 -7.13 -0.51 -42.95
C ALA A 82 -7.33 -1.45 -41.76
N HIS A 83 -7.43 -0.91 -40.53
CA HIS A 83 -7.74 -1.71 -39.35
C HIS A 83 -9.16 -2.28 -39.41
N GLN A 84 -10.15 -1.48 -39.83
CA GLN A 84 -11.54 -1.95 -39.98
C GLN A 84 -11.63 -3.07 -41.01
N LYS A 85 -10.96 -2.91 -42.17
CA LYS A 85 -10.90 -3.93 -43.22
C LYS A 85 -10.27 -5.22 -42.69
N ALA A 86 -9.12 -5.13 -42.04
CA ALA A 86 -8.44 -6.30 -41.47
C ALA A 86 -9.31 -7.05 -40.47
N LEU A 87 -10.03 -6.35 -39.57
CA LEU A 87 -10.97 -6.99 -38.62
C LEU A 87 -12.10 -7.68 -39.35
N THR A 88 -12.69 -7.01 -40.39
CA THR A 88 -13.80 -7.59 -41.14
C THR A 88 -13.37 -8.87 -41.88
N GLU A 89 -12.20 -8.86 -42.50
CA GLU A 89 -11.63 -10.02 -43.25
C GLU A 89 -11.38 -11.23 -42.31
N GLN A 90 -11.11 -10.97 -41.05
CA GLN A 90 -10.85 -12.02 -40.01
C GLN A 90 -12.09 -12.32 -39.16
N GLY A 91 -13.24 -11.66 -39.37
CA GLY A 91 -14.43 -11.85 -38.56
C GLY A 91 -14.30 -11.34 -37.12
N ILE A 92 -13.35 -10.43 -36.87
CA ILE A 92 -13.06 -9.89 -35.53
C ILE A 92 -13.97 -8.68 -35.25
N HIS A 93 -14.60 -8.66 -34.09
CA HIS A 93 -15.43 -7.56 -33.64
C HIS A 93 -14.66 -6.63 -32.68
N PHE A 94 -15.03 -5.35 -32.69
CA PHE A 94 -14.50 -4.41 -31.71
C PHE A 94 -14.92 -4.77 -30.29
N ILE A 95 -14.04 -4.50 -29.33
CA ILE A 95 -14.32 -4.51 -27.89
C ILE A 95 -14.19 -3.06 -27.41
N ASP A 96 -15.23 -2.52 -26.82
CA ASP A 96 -15.33 -1.09 -26.48
C ASP A 96 -14.96 -0.80 -25.03
N LEU A 97 -15.06 -1.83 -24.18
CA LEU A 97 -14.79 -1.71 -22.77
C LEU A 97 -14.15 -2.99 -22.22
N VAL A 98 -13.15 -2.84 -21.37
CA VAL A 98 -12.52 -3.94 -20.62
C VAL A 98 -12.59 -3.65 -19.14
N VAL A 99 -13.02 -4.64 -18.36
CA VAL A 99 -13.03 -4.61 -16.89
C VAL A 99 -12.22 -5.79 -16.41
N VAL A 100 -11.06 -5.52 -15.89
CA VAL A 100 -10.15 -6.55 -15.37
C VAL A 100 -9.47 -6.02 -14.12
N ASN A 101 -9.56 -6.75 -13.02
CA ASN A 101 -8.63 -6.65 -11.92
C ASN A 101 -7.83 -7.95 -11.84
N LEU A 102 -6.56 -7.83 -11.46
CA LEU A 102 -5.61 -8.93 -11.58
C LEU A 102 -5.79 -9.97 -10.46
N TYR A 103 -5.17 -11.12 -10.61
CA TYR A 103 -5.14 -12.14 -9.57
C TYR A 103 -4.49 -11.56 -8.28
N PRO A 104 -4.95 -12.01 -7.09
CA PRO A 104 -4.54 -11.44 -5.81
C PRO A 104 -3.16 -11.94 -5.38
N PHE A 105 -2.12 -11.61 -6.15
CA PHE A 105 -0.73 -12.00 -5.87
C PHE A 105 -0.26 -11.50 -4.50
N LYS A 106 -0.55 -10.23 -4.17
CA LYS A 106 -0.23 -9.63 -2.88
C LYS A 106 -0.80 -10.42 -1.71
N GLU A 107 -2.10 -10.67 -1.74
CA GLU A 107 -2.81 -11.41 -0.70
C GLU A 107 -2.31 -12.84 -0.58
N THR A 108 -1.87 -13.41 -1.70
CA THR A 108 -1.35 -14.79 -1.72
C THR A 108 0.02 -14.88 -1.06
N ILE A 109 0.97 -14.01 -1.42
CA ILE A 109 2.31 -14.05 -0.81
C ILE A 109 2.33 -13.66 0.67
N LEU A 110 1.26 -13.02 1.18
CA LEU A 110 1.11 -12.69 2.60
C LEU A 110 0.52 -13.83 3.43
N LYS A 111 0.06 -14.93 2.83
CA LYS A 111 -0.47 -16.09 3.57
C LYS A 111 0.67 -16.82 4.28
N PRO A 112 0.46 -17.28 5.52
CA PRO A 112 1.43 -18.13 6.19
C PRO A 112 1.69 -19.42 5.40
N ALA A 113 2.96 -19.82 5.31
CA ALA A 113 3.40 -21.08 4.71
C ALA A 113 2.99 -21.31 3.23
N ILE A 114 2.78 -20.23 2.47
CA ILE A 114 2.54 -20.33 1.03
C ILE A 114 3.77 -20.93 0.33
N SER A 115 3.56 -21.88 -0.57
CA SER A 115 4.64 -22.40 -1.40
C SER A 115 4.96 -21.46 -2.56
N GLU A 116 6.19 -21.52 -3.05
CA GLU A 116 6.61 -20.75 -4.24
C GLU A 116 5.73 -21.11 -5.45
N ALA A 117 5.39 -22.37 -5.65
CA ALA A 117 4.55 -22.82 -6.75
C ALA A 117 3.15 -22.19 -6.71
N GLU A 118 2.54 -22.09 -5.52
CA GLU A 118 1.24 -21.42 -5.35
C GLU A 118 1.34 -19.91 -5.60
N ALA A 119 2.43 -19.26 -5.18
CA ALA A 119 2.66 -17.85 -5.47
C ALA A 119 2.82 -17.59 -6.98
N ILE A 120 3.62 -18.41 -7.67
CA ILE A 120 3.85 -18.31 -9.12
C ILE A 120 2.54 -18.51 -9.90
N GLU A 121 1.65 -19.41 -9.48
CA GLU A 121 0.37 -19.64 -10.15
C GLU A 121 -0.58 -18.41 -10.05
N MET A 122 -0.34 -17.52 -9.12
CA MET A 122 -1.09 -16.25 -9.01
C MET A 122 -0.52 -15.11 -9.85
N ILE A 123 0.47 -15.36 -10.71
CA ILE A 123 0.94 -14.40 -11.69
C ILE A 123 -0.01 -14.37 -12.88
N ASP A 124 -0.79 -13.29 -13.00
CA ASP A 124 -1.74 -13.10 -14.09
C ASP A 124 -1.03 -12.65 -15.37
N ILE A 125 -1.19 -13.41 -16.44
CA ILE A 125 -0.62 -13.11 -17.77
C ILE A 125 -1.68 -12.43 -18.67
N GLY A 126 -2.87 -13.00 -18.73
CA GLY A 126 -3.94 -12.56 -19.63
C GLY A 126 -4.51 -11.19 -19.27
N GLY A 127 -4.75 -10.98 -17.99
CA GLY A 127 -5.29 -9.73 -17.45
C GLY A 127 -4.45 -8.50 -17.79
N PRO A 128 -3.16 -8.47 -17.42
CA PRO A 128 -2.26 -7.36 -17.80
C PRO A 128 -2.17 -7.16 -19.30
N SER A 129 -2.15 -8.22 -20.11
CA SER A 129 -2.09 -8.13 -21.56
C SER A 129 -3.32 -7.43 -22.16
N MET A 130 -4.53 -7.79 -21.71
CA MET A 130 -5.78 -7.14 -22.15
C MET A 130 -5.85 -5.69 -21.69
N LEU A 131 -5.51 -5.41 -20.43
CA LEU A 131 -5.50 -4.06 -19.88
C LEU A 131 -4.55 -3.13 -20.63
N ARG A 132 -3.33 -3.58 -20.92
CA ARG A 132 -2.33 -2.79 -21.66
C ARG A 132 -2.76 -2.54 -23.08
N SER A 133 -3.39 -3.53 -23.75
CA SER A 133 -3.95 -3.38 -25.09
C SER A 133 -5.05 -2.32 -25.12
N ALA A 134 -6.01 -2.39 -24.21
CA ALA A 134 -7.10 -1.45 -24.08
C ALA A 134 -6.59 -0.03 -23.72
N ALA A 135 -5.71 0.08 -22.74
CA ALA A 135 -5.13 1.36 -22.34
C ALA A 135 -4.29 2.03 -23.43
N LYS A 136 -3.55 1.25 -24.24
CA LYS A 136 -2.85 1.78 -25.43
C LYS A 136 -3.82 2.40 -26.43
N ASN A 137 -5.02 1.86 -26.53
CA ASN A 137 -6.07 2.35 -27.45
C ASN A 137 -7.16 3.15 -26.71
N TYR A 138 -6.82 3.92 -25.68
CA TYR A 138 -7.78 4.70 -24.88
C TYR A 138 -8.58 5.73 -25.70
N GLN A 139 -8.17 6.06 -26.90
CA GLN A 139 -8.95 6.89 -27.80
C GLN A 139 -10.32 6.25 -28.09
N ASP A 140 -10.34 4.94 -28.18
CA ASP A 140 -11.51 4.17 -28.62
C ASP A 140 -12.03 3.19 -27.54
N VAL A 141 -11.21 2.78 -26.56
CA VAL A 141 -11.52 1.73 -25.59
C VAL A 141 -11.47 2.25 -24.16
N THR A 142 -12.46 1.87 -23.36
CA THR A 142 -12.49 2.13 -21.91
C THR A 142 -11.84 0.95 -21.18
N ALA A 143 -10.85 1.20 -20.32
CA ALA A 143 -10.21 0.16 -19.50
C ALA A 143 -10.41 0.47 -18.02
N VAL A 144 -11.04 -0.44 -17.27
CA VAL A 144 -11.37 -0.29 -15.86
C VAL A 144 -10.67 -1.38 -15.05
N VAL A 145 -9.94 -0.99 -14.01
CA VAL A 145 -9.19 -1.90 -13.12
C VAL A 145 -9.73 -1.90 -11.69
N ASP A 146 -10.64 -0.98 -11.37
CA ASP A 146 -11.03 -0.71 -9.98
C ASP A 146 -12.54 -0.48 -9.91
N PRO A 147 -13.27 -1.19 -9.03
CA PRO A 147 -14.72 -1.01 -8.86
C PRO A 147 -15.14 0.43 -8.53
N SER A 148 -14.27 1.24 -7.93
CA SER A 148 -14.56 2.65 -7.63
C SER A 148 -14.80 3.52 -8.85
N ASP A 149 -14.40 3.07 -10.05
CA ASP A 149 -14.62 3.78 -11.32
C ASP A 149 -15.95 3.37 -12.02
N TYR A 150 -16.64 2.33 -11.55
CA TYR A 150 -17.84 1.79 -12.21
C TYR A 150 -18.96 2.81 -12.34
N GLU A 151 -19.27 3.53 -11.27
CA GLU A 151 -20.36 4.51 -11.24
C GLU A 151 -20.14 5.63 -12.26
N GLN A 152 -18.95 6.22 -12.29
CA GLN A 152 -18.60 7.28 -13.24
C GLN A 152 -18.71 6.78 -14.68
N VAL A 153 -18.12 5.62 -14.98
CA VAL A 153 -18.11 5.06 -16.34
C VAL A 153 -19.54 4.75 -16.80
N LEU A 154 -20.36 4.13 -15.94
CA LEU A 154 -21.74 3.80 -16.26
C LEU A 154 -22.60 5.05 -16.45
N SER A 155 -22.44 6.09 -15.63
CA SER A 155 -23.12 7.37 -15.75
C SER A 155 -22.83 8.04 -17.09
N GLU A 156 -21.56 8.07 -17.52
CA GLU A 156 -21.16 8.64 -18.80
C GLU A 156 -21.74 7.83 -19.98
N ILE A 157 -21.68 6.49 -19.91
CA ILE A 157 -22.25 5.60 -20.94
C ILE A 157 -23.78 5.79 -21.04
N SER A 158 -24.46 5.88 -19.92
CA SER A 158 -25.93 6.07 -19.90
C SER A 158 -26.36 7.42 -20.49
N SER A 159 -25.53 8.46 -20.35
CA SER A 159 -25.86 9.79 -20.83
C SER A 159 -25.47 10.04 -22.30
N THR A 160 -24.36 9.45 -22.78
CA THR A 160 -23.81 9.74 -24.12
C THR A 160 -23.58 8.50 -24.99
N GLY A 161 -23.85 7.32 -24.43
CA GLY A 161 -23.61 6.03 -25.07
C GLY A 161 -22.12 5.58 -25.00
N THR A 162 -21.21 6.38 -24.47
CA THR A 162 -19.78 6.04 -24.33
C THR A 162 -19.15 6.79 -23.16
N SER A 163 -18.03 6.31 -22.64
CA SER A 163 -17.25 7.10 -21.69
C SER A 163 -16.57 8.30 -22.37
N GLN A 164 -16.32 9.36 -21.63
CA GLN A 164 -15.64 10.55 -22.12
C GLN A 164 -14.16 10.26 -22.40
N LEU A 165 -13.58 10.94 -23.38
CA LEU A 165 -12.14 10.78 -23.70
C LEU A 165 -11.22 11.12 -22.51
N ALA A 166 -11.57 12.15 -21.74
CA ALA A 166 -10.81 12.53 -20.54
C ALA A 166 -10.81 11.40 -19.52
N THR A 167 -11.96 10.74 -19.30
CA THR A 167 -12.10 9.58 -18.42
C THR A 167 -11.29 8.41 -18.95
N ARG A 168 -11.39 8.06 -20.23
CA ARG A 168 -10.58 6.99 -20.82
C ARG A 168 -9.07 7.23 -20.66
N LYS A 169 -8.61 8.46 -20.88
CA LYS A 169 -7.20 8.84 -20.68
C LYS A 169 -6.76 8.69 -19.22
N ARG A 170 -7.59 9.13 -18.27
CA ARG A 170 -7.34 8.96 -16.83
C ARG A 170 -7.27 7.49 -16.44
N LEU A 171 -8.20 6.68 -16.93
CA LEU A 171 -8.25 5.25 -16.68
C LEU A 171 -7.07 4.51 -17.32
N ALA A 172 -6.65 4.89 -18.51
CA ALA A 172 -5.45 4.33 -19.14
C ALA A 172 -4.18 4.59 -18.30
N ALA A 173 -4.03 5.79 -17.75
CA ALA A 173 -2.95 6.07 -16.81
C ALA A 173 -3.06 5.23 -15.51
N LYS A 174 -4.29 4.98 -15.02
CA LYS A 174 -4.54 4.09 -13.86
C LYS A 174 -4.15 2.65 -14.18
N VAL A 175 -4.49 2.14 -15.37
CA VAL A 175 -4.07 0.81 -15.85
C VAL A 175 -2.55 0.64 -15.81
N PHE A 176 -1.79 1.58 -16.39
CA PHE A 176 -0.33 1.44 -16.40
C PHE A 176 0.31 1.53 -15.02
N ARG A 177 -0.25 2.35 -14.10
CA ARG A 177 0.19 2.32 -12.69
C ARG A 177 -0.14 0.99 -12.02
N HIS A 178 -1.31 0.42 -12.29
CA HIS A 178 -1.76 -0.84 -11.72
C HIS A 178 -0.88 -2.01 -12.18
N THR A 179 -0.62 -2.13 -13.49
CA THR A 179 0.25 -3.19 -14.02
C THR A 179 1.70 -3.01 -13.60
N ALA A 180 2.22 -1.77 -13.55
CA ALA A 180 3.57 -1.49 -13.08
C ALA A 180 3.75 -1.85 -11.59
N ALA A 181 2.77 -1.53 -10.73
CA ALA A 181 2.81 -1.90 -9.32
C ALA A 181 2.72 -3.42 -9.12
N TYR A 182 1.93 -4.11 -9.93
CA TYR A 182 1.81 -5.56 -9.93
C TYR A 182 3.13 -6.22 -10.31
N ASP A 183 3.74 -5.80 -11.43
CA ASP A 183 5.03 -6.32 -11.88
C ASP A 183 6.17 -5.99 -10.89
N ALA A 184 6.15 -4.80 -10.27
CA ALA A 184 7.14 -4.43 -9.26
C ALA A 184 7.07 -5.34 -8.02
N LEU A 185 5.88 -5.72 -7.58
CA LEU A 185 5.69 -6.64 -6.46
C LEU A 185 6.17 -8.05 -6.79
N ILE A 186 5.90 -8.54 -8.01
CA ILE A 186 6.39 -9.84 -8.49
C ILE A 186 7.93 -9.84 -8.57
N ALA A 187 8.50 -8.76 -9.13
CA ALA A 187 9.95 -8.61 -9.24
C ALA A 187 10.61 -8.62 -7.85
N ASP A 188 10.08 -7.89 -6.87
CA ASP A 188 10.58 -7.88 -5.50
C ASP A 188 10.52 -9.26 -4.84
N TYR A 189 9.38 -9.96 -4.99
CA TYR A 189 9.20 -11.32 -4.51
C TYR A 189 10.25 -12.27 -5.10
N LEU A 190 10.42 -12.29 -6.41
CA LEU A 190 11.36 -13.19 -7.09
C LEU A 190 12.81 -12.84 -6.80
N THR A 191 13.16 -11.55 -6.75
CA THR A 191 14.50 -11.06 -6.37
C THR A 191 14.86 -11.56 -4.96
N THR A 192 13.90 -11.50 -4.03
CA THR A 192 14.07 -12.03 -2.67
C THR A 192 14.29 -13.54 -2.66
N GLN A 193 13.54 -14.30 -3.49
CA GLN A 193 13.67 -15.78 -3.56
C GLN A 193 15.06 -16.23 -4.07
N VAL A 194 15.64 -15.48 -5.02
CA VAL A 194 16.99 -15.80 -5.54
C VAL A 194 18.11 -15.19 -4.69
N GLY A 195 17.79 -14.41 -3.67
CA GLY A 195 18.77 -13.78 -2.77
C GLY A 195 19.62 -12.69 -3.43
N GLU A 196 19.11 -12.06 -4.49
CA GLU A 196 19.80 -10.94 -5.14
C GLU A 196 19.64 -9.66 -4.31
N THR A 197 20.76 -9.05 -3.91
CA THR A 197 20.79 -7.86 -3.05
C THR A 197 20.98 -6.55 -3.82
N GLU A 198 21.58 -6.62 -5.02
CA GLU A 198 21.95 -5.46 -5.83
C GLU A 198 21.45 -5.62 -7.28
N PRO A 199 20.13 -5.62 -7.52
CA PRO A 199 19.59 -5.75 -8.88
C PRO A 199 19.97 -4.51 -9.72
N GLU A 200 20.24 -4.72 -10.99
CA GLU A 200 20.61 -3.65 -11.93
C GLU A 200 19.53 -2.57 -12.11
N LYS A 201 18.28 -2.91 -11.80
CA LYS A 201 17.13 -2.01 -11.82
C LYS A 201 16.30 -2.19 -10.56
N GLN A 202 16.14 -1.11 -9.82
CA GLN A 202 15.29 -1.11 -8.63
C GLN A 202 13.88 -0.63 -8.98
N THR A 203 12.88 -1.44 -8.69
CA THR A 203 11.47 -1.07 -8.79
C THR A 203 10.87 -0.99 -7.39
N LEU A 204 10.20 0.13 -7.09
CA LEU A 204 9.53 0.34 -5.81
C LEU A 204 8.06 0.68 -6.07
N THR A 205 7.17 0.11 -5.28
CA THR A 205 5.76 0.43 -5.35
C THR A 205 5.18 0.71 -3.98
N TYR A 206 4.37 1.77 -3.92
CA TYR A 206 3.72 2.24 -2.70
C TYR A 206 2.27 2.55 -2.98
N GLU A 207 1.40 2.32 -2.01
CA GLU A 207 -0.01 2.68 -2.04
C GLU A 207 -0.26 3.98 -1.28
N ARG A 208 -1.09 4.86 -1.84
CA ARG A 208 -1.46 6.10 -1.16
C ARG A 208 -2.28 5.81 0.09
N LYS A 209 -1.72 6.14 1.26
CA LYS A 209 -2.41 6.02 2.54
C LYS A 209 -3.23 7.27 2.86
N GLN A 210 -2.66 8.45 2.70
CA GLN A 210 -3.29 9.71 3.08
C GLN A 210 -2.78 10.87 2.23
N THR A 211 -3.68 11.76 1.78
CA THR A 211 -3.30 13.08 1.28
C THR A 211 -3.14 14.01 2.48
N LEU A 212 -1.97 14.60 2.62
CA LEU A 212 -1.66 15.47 3.76
C LEU A 212 -2.11 16.91 3.48
N ARG A 213 -2.44 17.64 4.54
CA ARG A 213 -2.91 19.01 4.41
C ARG A 213 -1.82 19.92 3.81
N TYR A 214 -0.56 19.69 4.16
CA TYR A 214 0.64 20.33 3.60
C TYR A 214 1.89 19.48 3.96
N GLY A 215 3.05 19.81 3.38
CA GLY A 215 4.32 19.17 3.66
C GLY A 215 4.99 19.68 4.93
N GLU A 216 6.30 19.72 4.94
CA GLU A 216 7.07 20.32 6.05
C GLU A 216 6.69 21.78 6.27
N ASN A 217 6.50 22.51 5.19
CA ASN A 217 6.04 23.90 5.19
C ASN A 217 4.64 24.03 4.58
N SER A 218 3.90 25.05 5.03
CA SER A 218 2.48 25.22 4.69
C SER A 218 2.17 25.42 3.19
N HIS A 219 3.14 25.84 2.40
CA HIS A 219 3.02 26.03 0.95
C HIS A 219 3.32 24.78 0.12
N GLN A 220 3.82 23.72 0.74
CA GLN A 220 4.20 22.47 0.07
C GLN A 220 3.03 21.49 0.07
N GLN A 221 2.75 20.88 -1.06
CA GLN A 221 1.84 19.73 -1.12
C GLN A 221 2.56 18.46 -0.71
N ALA A 222 1.87 17.58 0.01
CA ALA A 222 2.43 16.30 0.43
C ALA A 222 1.38 15.18 0.45
N THR A 223 1.85 13.96 0.29
CA THR A 223 1.06 12.75 0.35
C THR A 223 1.85 11.67 1.07
N PHE A 224 1.21 10.94 1.95
CA PHE A 224 1.79 9.78 2.60
C PHE A 224 1.45 8.52 1.81
N TYR A 225 2.46 7.78 1.44
CA TYR A 225 2.37 6.47 0.82
C TYR A 225 2.89 5.40 1.77
N GLN A 226 2.28 4.24 1.76
CA GLN A 226 2.72 3.06 2.52
C GLN A 226 3.26 1.99 1.58
N SER A 227 4.14 1.12 2.09
CA SER A 227 4.58 -0.06 1.37
C SER A 227 3.38 -0.96 1.01
N VAL A 228 3.42 -1.58 -0.16
CA VAL A 228 2.41 -2.55 -0.60
C VAL A 228 2.42 -3.78 0.30
N VAL A 229 3.59 -4.28 0.66
CA VAL A 229 3.76 -5.29 1.72
C VAL A 229 3.81 -4.55 3.04
N PRO A 230 2.90 -4.83 3.99
CA PRO A 230 2.88 -4.15 5.28
C PRO A 230 4.17 -4.39 6.07
N VAL A 231 4.70 -3.31 6.66
CA VAL A 231 5.78 -3.35 7.65
C VAL A 231 5.14 -3.23 9.02
N SER A 232 5.30 -4.24 9.87
CA SER A 232 4.53 -4.38 11.11
C SER A 232 4.84 -3.28 12.13
N LEU A 233 6.13 -3.01 12.40
CA LEU A 233 6.56 -1.95 13.32
C LEU A 233 6.83 -0.65 12.53
N SER A 234 5.78 0.00 12.07
CA SER A 234 5.88 1.24 11.30
C SER A 234 4.70 2.19 11.56
N ILE A 235 4.92 3.47 11.38
CA ILE A 235 3.86 4.47 11.44
C ILE A 235 2.77 4.22 10.39
N ALA A 236 3.13 3.56 9.29
CA ALA A 236 2.18 3.19 8.25
C ALA A 236 1.19 2.10 8.71
N SER A 237 1.57 1.20 9.61
CA SER A 237 0.70 0.15 10.15
C SER A 237 -0.01 0.56 11.45
N ALA A 238 0.37 1.68 12.06
CA ALA A 238 -0.24 2.16 13.29
C ALA A 238 -1.74 2.45 13.13
N ARG A 239 -2.54 2.05 14.13
CA ARG A 239 -3.96 2.34 14.20
C ARG A 239 -4.19 3.58 15.07
N GLN A 240 -4.75 4.61 14.49
CA GLN A 240 -5.14 5.81 15.23
C GLN A 240 -6.47 5.60 15.95
N LEU A 241 -6.49 5.78 17.25
CA LEU A 241 -7.67 5.64 18.11
C LEU A 241 -8.38 6.97 18.34
N HIS A 242 -7.63 8.08 18.38
CA HIS A 242 -8.16 9.40 18.73
C HIS A 242 -7.37 10.52 18.05
N GLY A 243 -7.99 11.70 17.96
CA GLY A 243 -7.37 12.95 17.53
C GLY A 243 -7.49 13.26 16.05
N LYS A 244 -6.83 14.32 15.63
CA LYS A 244 -6.79 14.79 14.23
C LYS A 244 -5.91 13.88 13.39
N GLU A 245 -6.07 13.93 12.06
CA GLU A 245 -5.15 13.31 11.12
C GLU A 245 -3.69 13.72 11.36
N LEU A 246 -2.78 12.79 11.04
CA LEU A 246 -1.34 13.06 11.14
C LEU A 246 -0.92 14.07 10.08
N SER A 247 -0.03 15.00 10.47
CA SER A 247 0.65 15.89 9.54
C SER A 247 1.96 15.28 9.04
N TYR A 248 2.57 15.91 8.04
CA TYR A 248 3.89 15.53 7.53
C TYR A 248 4.94 15.45 8.66
N ASN A 249 5.04 16.50 9.48
CA ASN A 249 5.99 16.54 10.59
C ASN A 249 5.64 15.51 11.67
N ASN A 250 4.34 15.29 11.95
CA ASN A 250 3.91 14.24 12.87
C ASN A 250 4.40 12.84 12.46
N ILE A 251 4.31 12.53 11.16
CA ILE A 251 4.76 11.22 10.64
C ILE A 251 6.28 11.07 10.79
N ARG A 252 7.05 12.10 10.43
CA ARG A 252 8.53 12.08 10.54
C ARG A 252 9.01 11.96 11.98
N ASP A 253 8.44 12.76 12.87
CA ASP A 253 8.82 12.74 14.29
C ASP A 253 8.42 11.42 14.96
N ALA A 254 7.24 10.89 14.62
CA ALA A 254 6.75 9.62 15.13
C ALA A 254 7.59 8.43 14.64
N ASP A 255 8.01 8.43 13.37
CA ASP A 255 8.92 7.41 12.82
C ASP A 255 10.27 7.43 13.55
N ALA A 256 10.85 8.61 13.77
CA ALA A 256 12.09 8.75 14.53
C ALA A 256 11.95 8.24 15.96
N ALA A 257 10.86 8.61 16.65
CA ALA A 257 10.61 8.16 18.02
C ALA A 257 10.41 6.65 18.10
N LEU A 258 9.72 6.07 17.10
CA LEU A 258 9.46 4.63 17.03
C LEU A 258 10.76 3.84 16.82
N ARG A 259 11.64 4.30 15.92
CA ARG A 259 12.96 3.68 15.69
C ARG A 259 13.78 3.65 16.96
N ILE A 260 13.86 4.77 17.68
CA ILE A 260 14.58 4.82 18.95
C ILE A 260 13.96 3.88 19.98
N ALA A 261 12.62 3.87 20.12
CA ALA A 261 11.94 3.01 21.09
C ALA A 261 12.11 1.51 20.81
N SER A 262 12.35 1.13 19.55
CA SER A 262 12.56 -0.26 19.14
C SER A 262 13.92 -0.83 19.54
N GLU A 263 14.89 0.01 19.89
CA GLU A 263 16.21 -0.41 20.38
C GLU A 263 16.17 -1.00 21.81
N PHE A 264 15.08 -0.75 22.56
CA PHE A 264 14.99 -1.09 23.96
C PHE A 264 14.05 -2.26 24.21
N THR A 265 14.51 -3.22 25.02
CA THR A 265 13.71 -4.39 25.44
C THR A 265 13.00 -4.20 26.80
N GLU A 266 13.54 -3.38 27.70
CA GLU A 266 12.93 -3.00 28.97
C GLU A 266 11.82 -1.95 28.80
N PRO A 267 10.99 -1.70 29.82
CA PRO A 267 10.00 -0.64 29.74
C PRO A 267 10.66 0.72 29.48
N THR A 268 10.37 1.30 28.32
CA THR A 268 11.05 2.50 27.82
C THR A 268 10.03 3.50 27.30
N VAL A 269 10.34 4.77 27.52
CA VAL A 269 9.62 5.92 26.97
C VAL A 269 10.60 6.82 26.21
N VAL A 270 10.24 7.16 25.01
CA VAL A 270 11.00 8.05 24.13
C VAL A 270 10.16 9.29 23.81
N ALA A 271 10.65 10.46 24.16
CA ALA A 271 10.07 11.74 23.80
C ALA A 271 10.89 12.41 22.70
N VAL A 272 10.24 12.76 21.58
CA VAL A 272 10.90 13.30 20.39
C VAL A 272 10.30 14.65 20.01
N LYS A 273 11.15 15.53 19.53
CA LYS A 273 10.77 16.80 18.89
C LYS A 273 11.72 17.09 17.73
N HIS A 274 11.15 17.37 16.56
CA HIS A 274 11.95 17.64 15.34
C HIS A 274 12.92 16.48 14.99
N MET A 275 12.40 15.25 15.08
CA MET A 275 13.12 13.99 14.82
C MET A 275 14.29 13.69 15.77
N ASN A 276 14.48 14.48 16.83
CA ASN A 276 15.52 14.26 17.81
C ASN A 276 14.93 13.93 19.19
N PRO A 277 15.51 13.01 19.96
CA PRO A 277 15.05 12.75 21.30
C PRO A 277 15.35 13.95 22.22
N CYS A 278 14.35 14.40 22.95
CA CYS A 278 14.51 15.36 24.05
C CYS A 278 14.51 14.68 25.42
N GLY A 279 14.09 13.41 25.47
CA GLY A 279 14.17 12.59 26.66
C GLY A 279 13.94 11.11 26.35
N ILE A 280 14.81 10.27 26.86
CA ILE A 280 14.64 8.82 26.86
C ILE A 280 14.71 8.36 28.31
N GLY A 281 13.77 7.54 28.74
CA GLY A 281 13.76 7.00 30.08
C GLY A 281 13.46 5.51 30.06
N THR A 282 14.21 4.74 30.84
CA THR A 282 13.99 3.32 31.09
C THR A 282 13.59 3.10 32.55
N GLY A 283 12.92 2.01 32.85
CA GLY A 283 12.53 1.78 34.22
C GLY A 283 11.84 0.44 34.48
N LYS A 284 11.63 0.10 35.74
CA LYS A 284 10.89 -1.12 36.12
C LYS A 284 9.40 -1.08 35.77
N THR A 285 8.86 0.13 35.60
CA THR A 285 7.47 0.38 35.20
C THR A 285 7.46 1.46 34.13
N ILE A 286 6.41 1.49 33.35
CA ILE A 286 6.28 2.49 32.28
C ILE A 286 6.11 3.91 32.84
N LEU A 287 5.51 4.05 34.00
CA LEU A 287 5.45 5.33 34.72
C LEU A 287 6.83 5.84 35.13
N ALA A 288 7.70 4.94 35.67
CA ALA A 288 9.06 5.32 36.04
C ALA A 288 9.87 5.74 34.81
N ALA A 289 9.74 5.02 33.70
CA ALA A 289 10.36 5.36 32.42
C ALA A 289 9.86 6.72 31.90
N TYR A 290 8.55 6.99 31.98
CA TYR A 290 8.00 8.29 31.58
C TYR A 290 8.55 9.45 32.41
N ARG A 291 8.67 9.30 33.73
CA ARG A 291 9.23 10.34 34.60
C ARG A 291 10.68 10.65 34.24
N GLN A 292 11.51 9.62 34.01
CA GLN A 292 12.88 9.83 33.57
C GLN A 292 12.96 10.57 32.22
N ALA A 293 12.16 10.14 31.23
CA ALA A 293 12.11 10.81 29.93
C ALA A 293 11.65 12.27 30.07
N PHE A 294 10.68 12.55 30.94
CA PHE A 294 10.19 13.89 31.24
C PHE A 294 11.24 14.76 31.94
N GLU A 295 11.91 14.21 32.95
CA GLU A 295 12.93 14.93 33.76
C GLU A 295 14.20 15.26 32.96
N ALA A 296 14.46 14.51 31.87
CA ALA A 296 15.61 14.78 30.98
C ALA A 296 15.51 16.19 30.36
N ASP A 297 14.35 16.59 29.88
CA ASP A 297 14.08 17.96 29.40
C ASP A 297 12.58 18.27 29.49
N PRO A 298 12.09 18.77 30.66
CA PRO A 298 10.69 19.05 30.87
C PRO A 298 10.17 20.27 30.07
N VAL A 299 11.07 21.03 29.44
CA VAL A 299 10.71 22.17 28.60
C VAL A 299 10.51 21.72 27.15
N SER A 300 11.44 20.98 26.60
CA SER A 300 11.40 20.58 25.20
C SER A 300 10.33 19.52 24.91
N ILE A 301 9.97 18.68 25.88
CA ILE A 301 8.91 17.67 25.73
C ILE A 301 7.52 18.28 25.44
N PHE A 302 7.30 19.54 25.81
CA PHE A 302 6.04 20.23 25.53
C PHE A 302 5.76 20.31 24.02
N GLY A 303 4.63 19.77 23.60
CA GLY A 303 4.27 19.66 22.18
C GLY A 303 5.04 18.58 21.43
N GLY A 304 5.73 17.70 22.14
CA GLY A 304 6.45 16.57 21.57
C GLY A 304 5.58 15.36 21.25
N ILE A 305 6.23 14.35 20.71
CA ILE A 305 5.68 13.01 20.43
C ILE A 305 6.30 12.06 21.44
N VAL A 306 5.47 11.20 22.04
CA VAL A 306 5.91 10.23 23.06
C VAL A 306 5.57 8.83 22.59
N VAL A 307 6.57 7.96 22.55
CA VAL A 307 6.44 6.53 22.26
C VAL A 307 6.75 5.73 23.51
N LEU A 308 5.88 4.78 23.81
CA LEU A 308 6.03 3.84 24.93
C LEU A 308 6.02 2.42 24.38
N ASN A 309 6.99 1.59 24.77
CA ASN A 309 7.06 0.19 24.33
C ASN A 309 6.25 -0.77 25.21
N ARG A 310 5.46 -0.24 26.14
CA ARG A 310 4.51 -0.98 27.01
C ARG A 310 3.14 -0.30 27.01
N PRO A 311 2.09 -1.02 27.41
CA PRO A 311 0.75 -0.43 27.58
C PRO A 311 0.77 0.80 28.48
N VAL A 312 -0.05 1.80 28.13
CA VAL A 312 -0.23 3.01 28.94
C VAL A 312 -1.27 2.72 30.01
N ASP A 313 -0.84 2.72 31.29
CA ASP A 313 -1.70 2.61 32.44
C ASP A 313 -2.32 3.97 32.84
N GLN A 314 -3.31 3.93 33.74
CA GLN A 314 -4.01 5.13 34.23
C GLN A 314 -3.04 6.12 34.89
N ALA A 315 -2.06 5.64 35.67
CA ALA A 315 -1.13 6.50 36.40
C ALA A 315 -0.21 7.27 35.43
N THR A 316 0.33 6.58 34.43
CA THR A 316 1.15 7.20 33.37
C THR A 316 0.33 8.21 32.54
N ALA A 317 -0.90 7.84 32.16
CA ALA A 317 -1.81 8.73 31.45
C ALA A 317 -2.13 9.99 32.23
N ALA A 318 -2.28 9.92 33.56
CA ALA A 318 -2.55 11.05 34.43
C ALA A 318 -1.40 12.08 34.40
N GLU A 319 -0.16 11.63 34.39
CA GLU A 319 1.01 12.53 34.30
C GLU A 319 1.15 13.11 32.89
N MET A 320 1.01 12.29 31.86
CA MET A 320 1.04 12.74 30.45
C MET A 320 -0.08 13.75 30.15
N HIS A 321 -1.22 13.63 30.80
CA HIS A 321 -2.34 14.55 30.64
C HIS A 321 -2.05 15.97 31.16
N GLN A 322 -1.06 16.14 32.03
CA GLN A 322 -0.75 17.47 32.62
C GLN A 322 -0.07 18.41 31.62
N ILE A 323 0.59 17.89 30.60
CA ILE A 323 1.27 18.69 29.57
C ILE A 323 0.59 18.58 28.21
N PHE A 324 0.89 19.50 27.32
CA PHE A 324 0.48 19.38 25.92
C PHE A 324 1.43 18.43 25.18
N LEU A 325 0.87 17.38 24.57
CA LEU A 325 1.55 16.46 23.67
C LEU A 325 0.81 16.41 22.33
N GLU A 326 1.52 16.21 21.25
CA GLU A 326 0.95 16.08 19.92
C GLU A 326 0.48 14.65 19.63
N ILE A 327 1.30 13.65 19.97
CA ILE A 327 1.05 12.22 19.72
C ILE A 327 1.54 11.38 20.89
N ILE A 328 0.79 10.33 21.21
CA ILE A 328 1.22 9.23 22.08
C ILE A 328 1.04 7.93 21.30
N ILE A 329 2.10 7.12 21.26
CA ILE A 329 2.13 5.80 20.60
C ILE A 329 2.47 4.74 21.63
N ALA A 330 1.69 3.68 21.69
CA ALA A 330 1.92 2.56 22.61
C ALA A 330 1.33 1.26 22.04
N PRO A 331 1.70 0.07 22.58
CA PRO A 331 1.07 -1.18 22.20
C PRO A 331 -0.45 -1.19 22.44
N SER A 332 -0.86 -0.61 23.58
CA SER A 332 -2.27 -0.44 23.95
C SER A 332 -2.43 0.64 25.02
N PHE A 333 -3.67 1.00 25.32
CA PHE A 333 -4.05 1.91 26.39
C PHE A 333 -5.08 1.19 27.26
N GLU A 334 -4.94 1.27 28.60
CA GLU A 334 -6.01 0.88 29.51
C GLU A 334 -7.24 1.77 29.25
N GLU A 335 -8.42 1.26 29.54
CA GLU A 335 -9.69 1.96 29.25
C GLU A 335 -9.74 3.35 29.89
N GLU A 336 -9.35 3.44 31.15
CA GLU A 336 -9.30 4.68 31.93
C GLU A 336 -8.23 5.64 31.39
N ALA A 337 -7.08 5.12 30.95
CA ALA A 337 -6.01 5.91 30.32
C ALA A 337 -6.48 6.49 28.99
N LEU A 338 -7.12 5.67 28.16
CA LEU A 338 -7.67 6.10 26.88
C LEU A 338 -8.75 7.18 27.06
N ALA A 339 -9.67 6.95 28.01
CA ALA A 339 -10.75 7.89 28.31
C ALA A 339 -10.20 9.27 28.79
N LEU A 340 -9.17 9.25 29.67
CA LEU A 340 -8.54 10.45 30.18
C LEU A 340 -7.81 11.23 29.07
N LEU A 341 -6.96 10.58 28.30
CA LEU A 341 -6.16 11.22 27.24
C LEU A 341 -7.06 11.73 26.11
N SER A 342 -8.15 11.05 25.80
CA SER A 342 -9.12 11.44 24.77
C SER A 342 -9.89 12.73 25.09
N GLN A 343 -9.84 13.25 26.32
CA GLN A 343 -10.41 14.56 26.65
C GLN A 343 -9.71 15.71 25.90
N LYS A 344 -8.45 15.49 25.48
CA LYS A 344 -7.68 16.44 24.67
C LYS A 344 -7.96 16.22 23.18
N LYS A 345 -8.94 16.93 22.62
CA LYS A 345 -9.45 16.75 21.24
C LYS A 345 -8.38 16.68 20.14
N ASN A 346 -7.24 17.31 20.33
CA ASN A 346 -6.19 17.39 19.31
C ASN A 346 -5.07 16.35 19.52
N LEU A 347 -5.00 15.72 20.69
CA LEU A 347 -4.01 14.68 21.00
C LEU A 347 -4.29 13.44 20.17
N ARG A 348 -3.30 12.97 19.45
CA ARG A 348 -3.40 11.75 18.63
C ARG A 348 -2.92 10.57 19.46
N LEU A 349 -3.76 9.54 19.55
CA LEU A 349 -3.44 8.30 20.24
C LEU A 349 -3.36 7.19 19.20
N LEU A 350 -2.19 6.53 19.11
CA LEU A 350 -1.94 5.48 18.14
C LEU A 350 -1.53 4.18 18.86
N THR A 351 -1.96 3.05 18.28
CA THR A 351 -1.51 1.73 18.72
C THR A 351 -0.72 1.02 17.65
N LEU A 352 0.27 0.25 18.07
CA LEU A 352 1.20 -0.47 17.22
C LEU A 352 1.73 -1.69 17.98
N ASP A 353 1.93 -2.82 17.29
CA ASP A 353 2.50 -4.03 17.88
C ASP A 353 4.02 -3.95 17.91
N PHE A 354 4.59 -3.81 19.10
CA PHE A 354 6.04 -3.77 19.36
C PHE A 354 6.70 -5.16 19.39
N HIS A 355 5.91 -6.24 19.40
CA HIS A 355 6.43 -7.62 19.40
C HIS A 355 6.54 -8.22 18.00
N ALA A 356 6.07 -7.51 16.98
CA ALA A 356 6.18 -7.96 15.62
C ALA A 356 7.65 -8.04 15.20
N GLN A 357 8.10 -9.24 14.81
CA GLN A 357 9.46 -9.41 14.28
C GLN A 357 9.56 -8.73 12.93
N GLU A 358 10.47 -7.80 12.80
CA GLU A 358 10.78 -7.19 11.52
C GLU A 358 11.66 -8.12 10.66
N LYS A 359 11.30 -8.21 9.38
CA LYS A 359 12.27 -8.61 8.36
C LYS A 359 13.30 -7.50 8.26
N LYS A 360 14.57 -7.83 7.94
CA LYS A 360 15.62 -6.84 7.66
C LYS A 360 15.05 -5.72 6.79
N ALA A 361 14.85 -4.56 7.39
CA ALA A 361 14.36 -3.41 6.66
C ALA A 361 15.52 -2.71 5.97
N VAL A 362 15.28 -2.13 4.81
CA VAL A 362 16.23 -1.25 4.14
C VAL A 362 15.83 0.21 4.39
N GLU A 363 16.84 1.06 4.47
CA GLU A 363 16.66 2.50 4.53
C GLU A 363 16.75 3.09 3.13
N LEU A 364 15.79 3.94 2.79
CA LEU A 364 15.70 4.61 1.50
C LEU A 364 15.91 6.11 1.69
N VAL A 365 16.95 6.67 1.10
CA VAL A 365 17.24 8.11 1.17
C VAL A 365 17.23 8.71 -0.22
N SER A 366 16.27 9.61 -0.47
CA SER A 366 16.22 10.34 -1.73
C SER A 366 17.35 11.37 -1.81
N VAL A 367 18.08 11.37 -2.92
CA VAL A 367 19.06 12.39 -3.27
C VAL A 367 18.68 13.03 -4.60
N MET A 368 19.27 14.18 -4.92
CA MET A 368 18.97 14.85 -6.18
C MET A 368 19.35 13.95 -7.37
N GLY A 369 18.34 13.46 -8.08
CA GLY A 369 18.51 12.61 -9.25
C GLY A 369 18.77 11.13 -8.95
N GLY A 370 18.64 10.68 -7.69
CA GLY A 370 18.91 9.29 -7.32
C GLY A 370 18.27 8.85 -6.02
N LEU A 371 18.57 7.60 -5.67
CA LEU A 371 18.12 6.95 -4.45
C LEU A 371 19.30 6.18 -3.83
N LEU A 372 19.55 6.39 -2.55
CA LEU A 372 20.45 5.55 -1.77
C LEU A 372 19.62 4.48 -1.06
N ILE A 373 20.08 3.25 -1.12
CA ILE A 373 19.49 2.10 -0.43
C ILE A 373 20.58 1.49 0.42
N GLN A 374 20.33 1.30 1.71
CA GLN A 374 21.23 0.63 2.62
C GLN A 374 20.46 -0.29 3.56
N GLU A 375 21.13 -1.28 4.13
CA GLU A 375 20.58 -2.03 5.26
C GLU A 375 20.45 -1.08 6.46
N GLN A 376 19.41 -1.30 7.28
CA GLN A 376 19.34 -0.63 8.57
C GLN A 376 20.47 -1.12 9.47
N ASP A 377 21.04 -0.22 10.24
CA ASP A 377 22.00 -0.59 11.28
C ASP A 377 21.26 -1.37 12.39
N THR A 378 21.54 -2.64 12.47
CA THR A 378 20.99 -3.57 13.46
C THR A 378 22.09 -4.18 14.33
N VAL A 379 23.29 -3.60 14.27
CA VAL A 379 24.44 -4.10 15.05
C VAL A 379 24.24 -3.72 16.50
N VAL A 380 24.09 -4.72 17.35
CA VAL A 380 24.11 -4.54 18.81
C VAL A 380 25.57 -4.49 19.25
N GLU A 381 25.95 -3.37 19.85
CA GLU A 381 27.30 -3.22 20.38
C GLU A 381 27.60 -4.24 21.49
N ASN A 382 28.80 -4.79 21.46
CA ASN A 382 29.30 -5.66 22.51
C ASN A 382 30.30 -4.88 23.38
N ASP A 383 29.87 -4.39 24.54
CA ASP A 383 30.67 -3.63 25.49
C ASP A 383 31.90 -4.39 26.01
N GLN A 384 31.86 -5.74 25.97
CA GLN A 384 33.02 -6.58 26.32
C GLN A 384 34.18 -6.50 25.32
N ALA A 385 33.90 -6.09 24.09
CA ALA A 385 34.89 -5.88 23.03
C ALA A 385 35.52 -4.47 23.08
N TRP A 386 34.97 -3.57 23.89
CA TRP A 386 35.47 -2.19 23.96
C TRP A 386 36.87 -2.12 24.57
N GLN A 387 37.74 -1.36 23.92
CA GLN A 387 39.09 -1.10 24.38
C GLN A 387 39.23 0.37 24.77
N VAL A 388 39.71 0.62 25.99
CA VAL A 388 40.03 1.96 26.41
C VAL A 388 41.36 2.36 25.83
N VAL A 389 41.36 3.29 24.90
CA VAL A 389 42.57 3.77 24.16
C VAL A 389 43.20 5.03 24.79
N THR A 390 42.61 5.59 25.81
CA THR A 390 43.08 6.77 26.55
C THR A 390 43.87 6.35 27.76
N GLU A 391 44.78 7.24 28.24
CA GLU A 391 45.58 7.00 29.47
C GLU A 391 44.66 6.86 30.69
N ARG A 392 43.59 7.69 30.77
CA ARG A 392 42.60 7.63 31.84
C ARG A 392 41.61 6.51 31.54
N GLN A 393 41.41 5.63 32.51
CA GLN A 393 40.38 4.61 32.46
C GLN A 393 39.02 5.18 32.93
N PRO A 394 37.89 4.80 32.34
CA PRO A 394 36.60 5.18 32.85
C PRO A 394 36.29 4.55 34.21
N THR A 395 35.64 5.27 35.09
CA THR A 395 35.06 4.70 36.31
C THR A 395 33.92 3.75 35.96
N PRO A 396 33.51 2.84 36.89
CA PRO A 396 32.34 2.00 36.66
C PRO A 396 31.07 2.79 36.30
N ALA A 397 30.79 3.90 36.95
CA ALA A 397 29.66 4.76 36.67
C ALA A 397 29.74 5.43 35.29
N GLU A 398 30.92 5.82 34.84
CA GLU A 398 31.15 6.36 33.49
C GLU A 398 30.99 5.25 32.45
N ARG A 399 31.41 4.01 32.75
CA ARG A 399 31.23 2.87 31.87
C ARG A 399 29.75 2.51 31.72
N ASP A 400 29.00 2.50 32.82
CA ASP A 400 27.54 2.28 32.80
C ASP A 400 26.83 3.36 31.99
N ALA A 401 27.27 4.63 32.10
CA ALA A 401 26.71 5.72 31.32
C ALA A 401 27.06 5.64 29.83
N LEU A 402 28.20 5.05 29.46
CA LEU A 402 28.59 4.82 28.05
C LEU A 402 27.79 3.67 27.42
N ASN A 403 27.28 2.72 28.21
CA ASN A 403 26.49 1.61 27.74
C ASN A 403 25.00 1.97 27.54
N PHE A 404 24.57 3.11 28.01
CA PHE A 404 23.22 3.65 27.81
C PHE A 404 23.14 4.36 26.45
#